data_0b782a7f331195a9a926a493cc318baa
#
_entry.id   0b782a7f331195a9a926a493cc318baa
#
_cell.length_a   1.000
_cell.length_b   1.000
_cell.length_c   1.000
_cell.angle_alpha   90.00
_cell.angle_beta   90.00
_cell.angle_gamma   90.00
#
_symmetry.space_group_name_H-M   'P 1'
#
loop_
_entity.id
_entity.type
_entity.pdbx_description
1 polymer ?
#
loop_
_entity_poly.entity_id
_entity_poly.type
_entity_poly.pdbx_seq_one_letter_code
_entity_poly.pdbx_strand_id
1 'polypeptide(L)'
;MKIFSVKIALFFLLVGGPIHAQVFSLGGKYDKKAMFQAALNVPVLFDKDKPYDVAFGLDYTTPNKNMPSGLQFQVTGMYFLDEGSSKSHLISAGITGGYLLDFNKEFSNQFRFSPHLYAEFGLLTVKAGYDYLLPLQQGTPFISVGLGGGYLFRHFKIM
;
A
#
# COMPACT_ATOMS: atom_id res chain seq x y z
N MET A 1 12.81 -28.26 -11.83
CA MET A 1 13.91 -27.29 -11.61
C MET A 1 13.72 -25.93 -12.31
N LYS A 2 13.13 -25.85 -13.53
CA LYS A 2 12.97 -24.57 -14.27
C LYS A 2 11.96 -23.55 -13.66
N ILE A 3 10.92 -24.01 -13.00
CA ILE A 3 9.86 -23.13 -12.41
C ILE A 3 10.38 -22.37 -11.18
N PHE A 4 11.30 -22.95 -10.42
CA PHE A 4 11.88 -22.33 -9.24
C PHE A 4 12.81 -21.16 -9.62
N SER A 5 13.56 -21.31 -10.71
CA SER A 5 14.46 -20.26 -11.23
C SER A 5 13.70 -19.05 -11.77
N VAL A 6 12.53 -19.24 -12.39
CA VAL A 6 11.70 -18.13 -12.90
C VAL A 6 11.08 -17.32 -11.75
N LYS A 7 10.67 -17.99 -10.66
CA LYS A 7 10.14 -17.32 -9.46
C LYS A 7 11.21 -16.48 -8.75
N ILE A 8 12.43 -16.99 -8.66
CA ILE A 8 13.57 -16.27 -8.10
C ILE A 8 13.96 -15.10 -9.00
N ALA A 9 14.01 -15.28 -10.31
CA ALA A 9 14.30 -14.20 -11.25
C ALA A 9 13.24 -13.10 -11.21
N LEU A 10 11.95 -13.47 -11.10
CA LEU A 10 10.85 -12.50 -10.94
C LEU A 10 10.94 -11.75 -9.61
N PHE A 11 11.32 -12.43 -8.53
CA PHE A 11 11.56 -11.81 -7.23
C PHE A 11 12.74 -10.82 -7.30
N PHE A 12 13.85 -11.18 -7.94
CA PHE A 12 14.99 -10.27 -8.13
C PHE A 12 14.71 -9.14 -9.11
N LEU A 13 13.82 -9.32 -10.11
CA LEU A 13 13.35 -8.26 -11.01
C LEU A 13 12.46 -7.26 -10.27
N LEU A 14 11.62 -7.74 -9.35
CA LEU A 14 10.78 -6.90 -8.51
C LEU A 14 11.59 -6.16 -7.43
N VAL A 15 12.68 -6.77 -6.93
CA VAL A 15 13.54 -6.19 -5.89
C VAL A 15 14.71 -5.42 -6.49
N GLY A 16 15.15 -5.76 -7.72
CA GLY A 16 16.34 -5.19 -8.39
C GLY A 16 16.04 -4.08 -9.41
N GLY A 17 14.77 -3.68 -9.59
CA GLY A 17 14.43 -2.42 -10.26
C GLY A 17 15.04 -1.23 -9.50
N PRO A 18 15.02 -0.01 -10.02
CA PRO A 18 15.62 1.13 -9.36
C PRO A 18 15.09 1.25 -7.94
N ILE A 19 15.89 0.78 -6.98
CA ILE A 19 15.59 0.64 -5.55
C ILE A 19 15.18 1.99 -4.92
N HIS A 20 15.30 3.08 -5.66
CA HIS A 20 15.12 4.45 -5.19
C HIS A 20 13.67 4.92 -5.07
N ALA A 21 12.69 4.13 -5.52
CA ALA A 21 11.28 4.53 -5.55
C ALA A 21 10.32 3.47 -5.00
N GLN A 22 10.75 2.59 -4.10
CA GLN A 22 9.87 1.59 -3.52
C GLN A 22 9.41 2.03 -2.12
N VAL A 23 8.11 2.05 -1.91
CA VAL A 23 7.48 2.30 -0.61
C VAL A 23 6.99 0.97 -0.08
N PHE A 24 7.64 0.51 0.98
CA PHE A 24 7.35 -0.77 1.62
C PHE A 24 6.82 -0.55 3.04
N SER A 25 5.82 -1.33 3.44
CA SER A 25 5.27 -1.28 4.79
C SER A 25 4.90 -2.67 5.28
N LEU A 26 5.31 -2.99 6.50
CA LEU A 26 4.89 -4.18 7.25
C LEU A 26 4.21 -3.75 8.53
N GLY A 27 3.05 -4.29 8.84
CA GLY A 27 2.32 -3.90 10.02
C GLY A 27 1.02 -4.64 10.25
N GLY A 28 0.08 -3.95 10.87
CA GLY A 28 -1.26 -4.43 11.12
C GLY A 28 -2.31 -3.54 10.50
N LYS A 29 -3.37 -4.15 10.01
CA LYS A 29 -4.60 -3.49 9.57
C LYS A 29 -5.73 -3.95 10.47
N TYR A 30 -6.53 -3.03 10.96
CA TYR A 30 -7.77 -3.31 11.68
C TYR A 30 -8.96 -2.89 10.81
N ASP A 31 -9.77 -3.89 10.48
CA ASP A 31 -11.00 -3.79 9.71
C ASP A 31 -11.95 -4.86 10.24
N LYS A 32 -12.78 -4.51 11.23
CA LYS A 32 -13.58 -5.44 12.05
C LYS A 32 -12.75 -6.50 12.80
N LYS A 33 -11.54 -6.80 12.36
CA LYS A 33 -10.58 -7.72 12.96
C LYS A 33 -9.16 -7.26 12.67
N ALA A 34 -8.25 -7.52 13.60
CA ALA A 34 -6.83 -7.29 13.38
C ALA A 34 -6.26 -8.32 12.40
N MET A 35 -5.53 -7.83 11.41
CA MET A 35 -4.85 -8.61 10.38
C MET A 35 -3.40 -8.14 10.27
N PHE A 36 -2.48 -9.04 9.97
CA PHE A 36 -1.17 -8.64 9.49
C PHE A 36 -1.29 -8.09 8.07
N GLN A 37 -0.55 -7.04 7.78
CA GLN A 37 -0.49 -6.40 6.47
C GLN A 37 0.94 -6.24 5.99
N ALA A 38 1.16 -6.52 4.71
CA ALA A 38 2.40 -6.22 3.99
C ALA A 38 2.04 -5.49 2.69
N ALA A 39 2.60 -4.32 2.48
CA ALA A 39 2.34 -3.53 1.29
C ALA A 39 3.63 -3.13 0.60
N LEU A 40 3.62 -3.15 -0.73
CA LEU A 40 4.67 -2.67 -1.60
C LEU A 40 4.06 -1.77 -2.66
N ASN A 41 4.53 -0.54 -2.76
CA ASN A 41 4.09 0.40 -3.77
C ASN A 41 5.29 0.96 -4.53
N VAL A 42 5.13 1.14 -5.82
CA VAL A 42 6.13 1.74 -6.71
C VAL A 42 5.54 3.06 -7.22
N PRO A 43 6.00 4.20 -6.69
CA PRO A 43 5.61 5.52 -7.19
C PRO A 43 6.07 5.72 -8.63
N VAL A 44 5.27 6.42 -9.41
CA VAL A 44 5.56 6.69 -10.82
C VAL A 44 6.34 7.98 -11.00
N LEU A 45 5.95 9.02 -10.29
CA LEU A 45 6.56 10.35 -10.45
C LEU A 45 7.74 10.53 -9.51
N PHE A 46 7.56 10.20 -8.24
CA PHE A 46 8.53 10.32 -7.15
C PHE A 46 9.30 11.66 -7.15
N ASP A 47 8.57 12.71 -7.47
CA ASP A 47 9.11 14.05 -7.67
C ASP A 47 8.74 14.94 -6.48
N LYS A 48 9.76 15.50 -5.80
CA LYS A 48 9.58 16.37 -4.64
C LYS A 48 8.87 17.69 -4.95
N ASP A 49 8.97 18.14 -6.21
CA ASP A 49 8.40 19.43 -6.62
C ASP A 49 6.92 19.32 -7.02
N LYS A 50 6.38 18.08 -7.02
CA LYS A 50 4.97 17.82 -7.33
C LYS A 50 4.21 17.47 -6.06
N PRO A 51 3.04 18.09 -5.80
CA PRO A 51 2.23 17.79 -4.62
C PRO A 51 1.42 16.49 -4.76
N TYR A 52 1.60 15.72 -5.81
CA TYR A 52 0.86 14.49 -6.08
C TYR A 52 1.75 13.40 -6.63
N ASP A 53 1.33 12.16 -6.43
CA ASP A 53 1.95 10.98 -7.04
C ASP A 53 0.89 9.91 -7.35
N VAL A 54 1.26 9.00 -8.23
CA VAL A 54 0.51 7.79 -8.54
C VAL A 54 1.43 6.60 -8.32
N ALA A 55 0.98 5.60 -7.59
CA ALA A 55 1.76 4.40 -7.32
C ALA A 55 1.01 3.14 -7.76
N PHE A 56 1.75 2.18 -8.30
CA PHE A 56 1.28 0.81 -8.51
C PHE A 56 1.77 -0.07 -7.36
N GLY A 57 0.93 -0.98 -6.89
CA GLY A 57 1.34 -1.75 -5.72
C GLY A 57 0.65 -3.08 -5.53
N LEU A 58 1.16 -3.76 -4.52
CA LEU A 58 0.62 -4.98 -3.96
C LEU A 58 0.34 -4.75 -2.48
N ASP A 59 -0.80 -5.21 -2.02
CA ASP A 59 -1.18 -5.18 -0.61
C ASP A 59 -1.67 -6.57 -0.20
N TYR A 60 -1.00 -7.17 0.76
CA TYR A 60 -1.36 -8.47 1.32
C TYR A 60 -1.90 -8.29 2.73
N THR A 61 -3.03 -8.93 3.02
CA THR A 61 -3.58 -9.05 4.36
C THR A 61 -3.82 -10.51 4.71
N THR A 62 -3.54 -10.87 5.96
CA THR A 62 -3.84 -12.24 6.44
C THR A 62 -5.34 -12.51 6.39
N PRO A 63 -5.73 -13.78 6.21
CA PRO A 63 -7.13 -14.17 6.07
C PRO A 63 -8.04 -13.69 7.21
N ASN A 64 -9.18 -13.13 6.85
CA ASN A 64 -10.22 -12.63 7.76
C ASN A 64 -11.57 -13.23 7.38
N LYS A 65 -12.19 -14.01 8.29
CA LYS A 65 -13.48 -14.64 8.03
C LYS A 65 -14.65 -13.66 7.90
N ASN A 66 -14.49 -12.44 8.38
CA ASN A 66 -15.55 -11.44 8.41
C ASN A 66 -15.54 -10.51 7.19
N MET A 67 -14.43 -10.48 6.45
CA MET A 67 -14.22 -9.58 5.31
C MET A 67 -13.31 -10.24 4.28
N PRO A 68 -13.48 -9.95 2.98
CA PRO A 68 -12.54 -10.37 1.94
C PRO A 68 -11.12 -9.91 2.24
N SER A 69 -10.18 -10.84 2.19
CA SER A 69 -8.78 -10.59 2.57
C SER A 69 -7.84 -11.51 1.81
N GLY A 70 -6.65 -11.05 1.52
CA GLY A 70 -5.68 -11.77 0.71
C GLY A 70 -4.73 -10.84 -0.01
N LEU A 71 -4.52 -11.05 -1.30
CA LEU A 71 -3.62 -10.25 -2.13
C LEU A 71 -4.40 -9.28 -3.02
N GLN A 72 -4.07 -8.01 -2.92
CA GLN A 72 -4.63 -6.94 -3.77
C GLN A 72 -3.57 -6.39 -4.71
N PHE A 73 -3.90 -6.32 -5.99
CA PHE A 73 -3.21 -5.48 -6.97
C PHE A 73 -3.88 -4.12 -6.98
N GLN A 74 -3.10 -3.05 -6.83
CA GLN A 74 -3.66 -1.72 -6.60
C GLN A 74 -2.97 -0.61 -7.36
N VAL A 75 -3.73 0.46 -7.59
CA VAL A 75 -3.24 1.76 -8.02
C VAL A 75 -3.68 2.77 -6.98
N THR A 76 -2.75 3.59 -6.52
CA THR A 76 -3.00 4.63 -5.52
C THR A 76 -2.63 5.98 -6.09
N GLY A 77 -3.59 6.90 -6.11
CA GLY A 77 -3.34 8.32 -6.31
C GLY A 77 -3.23 9.01 -4.96
N MET A 78 -2.22 9.85 -4.78
CA MET A 78 -1.99 10.60 -3.56
C MET A 78 -1.77 12.07 -3.82
N TYR A 79 -2.23 12.89 -2.89
CA TYR A 79 -1.94 14.32 -2.81
C TYR A 79 -1.30 14.62 -1.47
N PHE A 80 -0.09 15.19 -1.49
CA PHE A 80 0.68 15.52 -0.32
C PHE A 80 0.17 16.83 0.29
N LEU A 81 -0.32 16.74 1.53
CA LEU A 81 -0.91 17.88 2.26
C LEU A 81 0.13 18.64 3.08
N ASP A 82 1.05 17.87 3.71
CA ASP A 82 2.12 18.43 4.52
C ASP A 82 3.34 17.51 4.45
N GLU A 83 4.49 18.11 4.32
CA GLU A 83 5.77 17.41 4.22
C GLU A 83 6.80 17.92 5.21
N GLY A 84 6.39 18.50 6.29
CA GLY A 84 7.21 19.02 7.38
C GLY A 84 8.49 19.73 6.95
N SER A 85 8.75 20.91 7.47
CA SER A 85 9.95 21.70 7.14
C SER A 85 11.27 20.96 7.39
N SER A 86 11.29 20.04 8.36
CA SER A 86 12.43 19.17 8.69
C SER A 86 12.47 17.86 7.90
N LYS A 87 11.51 17.62 6.98
CA LYS A 87 11.37 16.35 6.24
C LYS A 87 11.27 15.11 7.14
N SER A 88 10.78 15.28 8.36
CA SER A 88 10.65 14.23 9.36
C SER A 88 9.30 13.52 9.28
N HIS A 89 8.33 14.15 8.63
CA HIS A 89 6.98 13.60 8.46
C HIS A 89 6.39 13.99 7.12
N LEU A 90 5.41 13.22 6.71
CA LEU A 90 4.63 13.45 5.49
C LEU A 90 3.18 13.07 5.80
N ILE A 91 2.25 13.92 5.37
CA ILE A 91 0.82 13.65 5.46
C ILE A 91 0.22 13.80 4.07
N SER A 92 -0.57 12.83 3.65
CA SER A 92 -1.24 12.85 2.34
C SER A 92 -2.67 12.35 2.43
N ALA A 93 -3.50 12.83 1.51
CA ALA A 93 -4.80 12.26 1.19
C ALA A 93 -4.66 11.40 -0.07
N GLY A 94 -5.30 10.24 -0.09
CA GLY A 94 -5.18 9.33 -1.21
C GLY A 94 -6.45 8.55 -1.51
N ILE A 95 -6.47 7.99 -2.70
CA ILE A 95 -7.49 7.06 -3.17
C ILE A 95 -6.78 5.85 -3.75
N THR A 96 -7.10 4.66 -3.24
CA THR A 96 -6.62 3.39 -3.78
C THR A 96 -7.76 2.66 -4.46
N GLY A 97 -7.56 2.23 -5.70
CA GLY A 97 -8.40 1.29 -6.41
C GLY A 97 -7.63 0.01 -6.68
N GLY A 98 -8.26 -1.16 -6.48
CA GLY A 98 -7.54 -2.41 -6.71
C GLY A 98 -8.44 -3.64 -6.81
N TYR A 99 -7.85 -4.73 -7.28
CA TYR A 99 -8.49 -6.03 -7.38
C TYR A 99 -7.93 -6.94 -6.29
N LEU A 100 -8.80 -7.35 -5.38
CA LEU A 100 -8.50 -8.20 -4.23
C LEU A 100 -8.85 -9.66 -4.55
N LEU A 101 -7.84 -10.51 -4.48
CA LEU A 101 -7.99 -11.96 -4.50
C LEU A 101 -8.25 -12.46 -3.07
N ASP A 102 -9.45 -12.98 -2.82
CA ASP A 102 -9.78 -13.53 -1.51
C ASP A 102 -9.13 -14.91 -1.30
N PHE A 103 -8.34 -15.04 -0.25
CA PHE A 103 -7.66 -16.30 0.07
C PHE A 103 -8.46 -17.22 1.01
N ASN A 104 -9.49 -16.70 1.65
CA ASN A 104 -10.36 -17.50 2.51
C ASN A 104 -11.35 -18.37 1.75
N LYS A 105 -11.60 -18.06 0.47
CA LYS A 105 -12.63 -18.71 -0.35
C LYS A 105 -14.06 -18.60 0.21
N GLU A 106 -14.28 -17.79 1.23
CA GLU A 106 -15.61 -17.49 1.78
C GLU A 106 -16.30 -16.38 0.99
N PHE A 107 -15.51 -15.53 0.34
CA PHE A 107 -15.98 -14.45 -0.50
C PHE A 107 -15.48 -14.63 -1.94
N SER A 108 -16.18 -14.05 -2.90
CA SER A 108 -15.64 -13.88 -4.25
C SER A 108 -14.54 -12.81 -4.25
N ASN A 109 -13.71 -12.80 -5.27
CA ASN A 109 -12.77 -11.71 -5.51
C ASN A 109 -13.51 -10.38 -5.61
N GLN A 110 -12.90 -9.31 -5.11
CA GLN A 110 -13.53 -7.99 -4.99
C GLN A 110 -12.75 -6.92 -5.72
N PHE A 111 -13.44 -5.93 -6.25
CA PHE A 111 -12.84 -4.61 -6.45
C PHE A 111 -12.93 -3.84 -5.14
N ARG A 112 -11.81 -3.30 -4.68
CA ARG A 112 -11.74 -2.44 -3.49
C ARG A 112 -11.45 -1.02 -3.91
N PHE A 113 -12.23 -0.09 -3.38
CA PHE A 113 -12.01 1.34 -3.49
C PHE A 113 -11.82 1.92 -2.10
N SER A 114 -10.71 2.61 -1.88
CA SER A 114 -10.28 3.03 -0.54
C SER A 114 -9.81 4.48 -0.52
N PRO A 115 -10.69 5.47 -0.27
CA PRO A 115 -10.27 6.80 0.13
C PRO A 115 -9.62 6.75 1.52
N HIS A 116 -8.49 7.44 1.70
CA HIS A 116 -7.73 7.36 2.95
C HIS A 116 -6.85 8.58 3.18
N LEU A 117 -6.48 8.77 4.44
CA LEU A 117 -5.37 9.59 4.86
C LEU A 117 -4.16 8.68 5.15
N TYR A 118 -2.99 9.12 4.78
CA TYR A 118 -1.72 8.46 5.02
C TYR A 118 -0.76 9.43 5.70
N ALA A 119 -0.08 8.95 6.71
CA ALA A 119 0.98 9.69 7.38
C ALA A 119 2.22 8.80 7.54
N GLU A 120 3.38 9.40 7.36
CA GLU A 120 4.68 8.78 7.52
C GLU A 120 5.52 9.63 8.48
N PHE A 121 6.06 8.99 9.52
CA PHE A 121 6.91 9.60 10.54
C PHE A 121 8.19 8.78 10.66
N GLY A 122 9.20 9.14 9.90
CA GLY A 122 10.40 8.33 9.76
C GLY A 122 10.07 6.94 9.17
N LEU A 123 10.16 5.90 9.97
CA LEU A 123 9.81 4.53 9.57
C LEU A 123 8.39 4.11 10.01
N LEU A 124 7.70 4.93 10.78
CA LEU A 124 6.34 4.63 11.19
C LEU A 124 5.36 5.12 10.13
N THR A 125 4.47 4.24 9.69
CA THR A 125 3.38 4.57 8.77
C THR A 125 2.03 4.38 9.43
N VAL A 126 1.12 5.30 9.18
CA VAL A 126 -0.28 5.22 9.62
C VAL A 126 -1.17 5.51 8.42
N LYS A 127 -2.15 4.67 8.18
CA LYS A 127 -3.15 4.84 7.13
C LYS A 127 -4.53 4.63 7.73
N ALA A 128 -5.45 5.55 7.53
CA ALA A 128 -6.81 5.46 8.00
C ALA A 128 -7.77 5.86 6.88
N GLY A 129 -8.86 5.13 6.71
CA GLY A 129 -9.79 5.38 5.62
C GLY A 129 -11.02 4.49 5.65
N TYR A 130 -11.60 4.34 4.49
CA TYR A 130 -12.81 3.57 4.29
C TYR A 130 -12.66 2.67 3.07
N ASP A 131 -12.82 1.36 3.26
CA ASP A 131 -12.81 0.37 2.19
C ASP A 131 -14.23 0.13 1.69
N TYR A 132 -14.46 0.28 0.40
CA TYR A 132 -15.69 -0.10 -0.27
C TYR A 132 -15.43 -1.25 -1.23
N LEU A 133 -16.19 -2.35 -1.10
CA LEU A 133 -15.98 -3.62 -1.78
C LEU A 133 -17.10 -3.89 -2.78
N LEU A 134 -16.75 -4.26 -4.01
CA LEU A 134 -17.65 -4.67 -5.07
C LEU A 134 -17.27 -6.08 -5.58
N PRO A 135 -18.22 -7.02 -5.80
CA PRO A 135 -19.68 -6.86 -5.82
C PRO A 135 -20.36 -6.97 -4.44
N LEU A 136 -19.60 -7.15 -3.34
CA LEU A 136 -20.17 -7.33 -2.01
C LEU A 136 -21.03 -6.15 -1.53
N GLN A 137 -20.84 -4.95 -2.11
CA GLN A 137 -21.52 -3.71 -1.77
C GLN A 137 -21.45 -3.36 -0.28
N GLN A 138 -20.34 -3.69 0.35
CA GLN A 138 -20.07 -3.39 1.75
C GLN A 138 -18.94 -2.38 1.86
N GLY A 139 -19.09 -1.49 2.84
CA GLY A 139 -18.08 -0.53 3.20
C GLY A 139 -17.72 -0.65 4.67
N THR A 140 -16.45 -0.45 4.99
CA THR A 140 -15.94 -0.54 6.35
C THR A 140 -14.79 0.42 6.59
N PRO A 141 -14.80 1.14 7.73
CA PRO A 141 -13.65 1.94 8.10
C PRO A 141 -12.48 1.03 8.46
N PHE A 142 -11.28 1.49 8.18
CA PHE A 142 -10.06 0.79 8.56
C PHE A 142 -9.01 1.74 9.11
N ILE A 143 -8.12 1.18 9.91
CA ILE A 143 -6.87 1.78 10.30
C ILE A 143 -5.74 0.76 10.10
N SER A 144 -4.60 1.24 9.61
CA SER A 144 -3.40 0.43 9.42
C SER A 144 -2.22 1.17 10.01
N VAL A 145 -1.39 0.44 10.74
CA VAL A 145 -0.15 0.94 11.32
C VAL A 145 0.97 -0.02 10.95
N GLY A 146 2.07 0.51 10.46
CA GLY A 146 3.18 -0.30 9.97
C GLY A 146 4.54 0.34 10.16
N LEU A 147 5.55 -0.46 9.93
CA LEU A 147 6.95 -0.04 9.84
C LEU A 147 7.37 -0.12 8.37
N GLY A 148 8.07 0.89 7.90
CA GLY A 148 8.50 1.02 6.52
C GLY A 148 8.29 2.45 6.03
N GLY A 149 7.60 2.60 4.91
CA GLY A 149 7.42 3.87 4.26
C GLY A 149 8.40 4.02 3.09
N GLY A 150 8.67 5.25 2.68
CA GLY A 150 9.56 5.54 1.57
C GLY A 150 9.23 6.81 0.83
N TYR A 151 8.04 7.38 1.00
CA TYR A 151 7.68 8.64 0.36
C TYR A 151 8.51 9.82 0.90
N LEU A 152 8.94 9.79 2.15
CA LEU A 152 9.86 10.77 2.71
C LEU A 152 11.20 10.81 1.94
N PHE A 153 11.63 9.68 1.38
CA PHE A 153 12.90 9.61 0.64
C PHE A 153 12.90 10.38 -0.68
N ARG A 154 11.72 10.80 -1.18
CA ARG A 154 11.64 11.67 -2.36
C ARG A 154 12.36 13.02 -2.17
N HIS A 155 12.57 13.44 -0.91
CA HIS A 155 13.31 14.64 -0.58
C HIS A 155 14.82 14.45 -0.56
N PHE A 156 15.29 13.22 -0.48
CA PHE A 156 16.71 12.91 -0.49
C PHE A 156 17.11 12.55 -1.91
N LYS A 157 17.96 13.38 -2.53
CA LYS A 157 18.64 12.97 -3.75
C LYS A 157 19.56 11.80 -3.39
N ILE A 158 19.10 10.59 -3.60
CA ILE A 158 19.98 9.45 -3.63
C ILE A 158 20.60 9.45 -5.02
N MET A 159 21.82 9.99 -5.07
CA MET A 159 22.64 9.96 -6.28
C MET A 159 23.09 8.55 -6.57
#